data_22c9493028b0830c1baa996993c3e85a
#
_entry.id   22c9493028b0830c1baa996993c3e85a
#
_cell.length_a   1.000
_cell.length_b   1.000
_cell.length_c   1.000
_cell.angle_alpha   90.00
_cell.angle_beta   90.00
_cell.angle_gamma   90.00
#
_symmetry.space_group_name_H-M   'P 1'
#
loop_
_entity.id
_entity.type
_entity.pdbx_description
1 polymer ?
#
loop_
_entity_poly.entity_id
_entity_poly.type
_entity_poly.pdbx_seq_one_letter_code
_entity_poly.pdbx_strand_id
1 'polypeptide(L)'
;MSAPPSTSRRTFLFTDIESSTRMWDLYPDAMLDALDLHDQVLVDAVQEAGGEVIRHTGDGVIAVFRGAAMAVQAAMAAQRGLSSTDWPGVEPLRVRMGVHTGDVVLRGGEHHGWALNFTSRLHALAHGGQVVISGAAMSDVGHTGLPGVEFIDLGLHHLRDVAEPIRVYGVAGPEVMERFEGLRSTARRAASVPRPRTSFIGRVRDVDRVVAELDRHQVVTVAGIGGIGKTRLSLEVAARVGAAFDDGVVMTELAGVSPAQVGAALAKSLGVERRS
;
A
#
# COMPACT_ATOMS: atom_id res chain seq x y z
N MET A 1 -22.85 33.99 -9.86
CA MET A 1 -21.36 33.98 -9.74
C MET A 1 -21.04 33.03 -8.61
N SER A 2 -20.47 31.84 -8.92
CA SER A 2 -20.01 30.92 -7.88
C SER A 2 -18.82 31.54 -7.16
N ALA A 3 -18.81 31.48 -5.82
CA ALA A 3 -17.64 31.87 -5.03
C ALA A 3 -16.37 31.13 -5.53
N PRO A 4 -15.20 31.78 -5.51
CA PRO A 4 -13.97 31.11 -5.90
C PRO A 4 -13.75 29.88 -5.03
N PRO A 5 -13.18 28.80 -5.58
CA PRO A 5 -12.94 27.59 -4.82
C PRO A 5 -12.00 27.90 -3.65
N SER A 6 -12.43 27.58 -2.43
CA SER A 6 -11.59 27.76 -1.24
C SER A 6 -10.68 26.57 -1.08
N THR A 7 -9.37 26.82 -1.07
CA THR A 7 -8.38 25.81 -0.66
C THR A 7 -8.36 25.71 0.86
N SER A 8 -8.41 24.50 1.39
CA SER A 8 -8.30 24.25 2.82
C SER A 8 -7.42 23.03 3.08
N ARG A 9 -6.65 23.07 4.18
CA ARG A 9 -5.87 21.93 4.63
C ARG A 9 -6.77 20.99 5.41
N ARG A 10 -6.76 19.70 5.05
CA ARG A 10 -7.58 18.65 5.66
C ARG A 10 -6.76 17.38 5.83
N THR A 11 -7.19 16.54 6.77
CA THR A 11 -6.64 15.21 6.95
C THR A 11 -7.64 14.16 6.47
N PHE A 12 -7.17 13.19 5.72
CA PHE A 12 -7.95 12.08 5.20
C PHE A 12 -7.52 10.77 5.82
N LEU A 13 -8.50 9.95 6.16
CA LEU A 13 -8.34 8.55 6.53
C LEU A 13 -8.96 7.71 5.39
N PHE A 14 -8.18 6.80 4.83
CA PHE A 14 -8.62 5.78 3.89
C PHE A 14 -8.50 4.43 4.55
N THR A 15 -9.52 3.60 4.39
CA THR A 15 -9.56 2.23 4.89
C THR A 15 -9.93 1.26 3.77
N ASP A 16 -9.54 0.00 3.91
CA ASP A 16 -9.83 -1.05 2.95
C ASP A 16 -9.61 -2.43 3.58
N ILE A 17 -10.50 -3.38 3.32
CA ILE A 17 -10.39 -4.76 3.80
C ILE A 17 -9.31 -5.49 3.00
N GLU A 18 -8.31 -6.03 3.67
CA GLU A 18 -7.27 -6.83 3.04
C GLU A 18 -7.86 -8.10 2.43
N SER A 19 -7.61 -8.30 1.12
CA SER A 19 -8.10 -9.46 0.37
C SER A 19 -9.63 -9.59 0.31
N SER A 20 -10.36 -8.48 0.26
CA SER A 20 -11.83 -8.43 0.20
C SER A 20 -12.42 -9.33 -0.88
N THR A 21 -11.86 -9.34 -2.09
CA THR A 21 -12.29 -10.22 -3.19
C THR A 21 -12.27 -11.70 -2.80
N ARG A 22 -11.21 -12.15 -2.10
CA ARG A 22 -11.13 -13.55 -1.61
C ARG A 22 -12.19 -13.83 -0.55
N MET A 23 -12.50 -12.86 0.32
CA MET A 23 -13.53 -13.01 1.35
C MET A 23 -14.91 -13.19 0.70
N TRP A 24 -15.22 -12.42 -0.35
CA TRP A 24 -16.42 -12.58 -1.14
C TRP A 24 -16.51 -13.94 -1.83
N ASP A 25 -15.42 -14.47 -2.35
CA ASP A 25 -15.37 -15.79 -2.98
C ASP A 25 -15.62 -16.92 -1.97
N LEU A 26 -15.10 -16.77 -0.74
CA LEU A 26 -15.19 -17.80 0.29
C LEU A 26 -16.50 -17.75 1.10
N TYR A 27 -17.06 -16.58 1.33
CA TYR A 27 -18.18 -16.34 2.24
C TYR A 27 -19.25 -15.42 1.62
N PRO A 28 -19.79 -15.73 0.43
CA PRO A 28 -20.65 -14.80 -0.32
C PRO A 28 -21.89 -14.34 0.45
N ASP A 29 -22.51 -15.24 1.24
CA ASP A 29 -23.72 -14.93 1.99
C ASP A 29 -23.44 -14.16 3.30
N ALA A 30 -22.37 -14.55 4.02
CA ALA A 30 -22.04 -13.95 5.31
C ALA A 30 -21.26 -12.62 5.17
N MET A 31 -20.69 -12.35 4.00
CA MET A 31 -19.88 -11.15 3.78
C MET A 31 -20.70 -9.86 3.80
N LEU A 32 -22.00 -9.92 3.46
CA LEU A 32 -22.89 -8.75 3.55
C LEU A 32 -23.04 -8.30 5.00
N ASP A 33 -23.40 -9.25 5.90
CA ASP A 33 -23.55 -8.94 7.33
C ASP A 33 -22.22 -8.50 7.95
N ALA A 34 -21.11 -9.10 7.52
CA ALA A 34 -19.77 -8.70 7.95
C ALA A 34 -19.40 -7.28 7.50
N LEU A 35 -19.79 -6.86 6.30
CA LEU A 35 -19.61 -5.49 5.82
C LEU A 35 -20.44 -4.49 6.62
N ASP A 36 -21.68 -4.80 6.96
CA ASP A 36 -22.52 -3.93 7.77
C ASP A 36 -21.89 -3.68 9.14
N LEU A 37 -21.37 -4.74 9.79
CA LEU A 37 -20.65 -4.62 11.06
C LEU A 37 -19.34 -3.82 10.91
N HIS A 38 -18.58 -4.08 9.85
CA HIS A 38 -17.36 -3.35 9.52
C HIS A 38 -17.62 -1.86 9.34
N ASP A 39 -18.62 -1.51 8.53
CA ASP A 39 -18.97 -0.12 8.25
C ASP A 39 -19.44 0.60 9.52
N GLN A 40 -20.24 -0.08 10.37
CA GLN A 40 -20.69 0.48 11.64
C GLN A 40 -19.50 0.83 12.55
N VAL A 41 -18.53 -0.10 12.72
CA VAL A 41 -17.33 0.14 13.54
C VAL A 41 -16.52 1.33 13.02
N LEU A 42 -16.34 1.42 11.69
CA LEU A 42 -15.60 2.52 11.09
C LEU A 42 -16.31 3.87 11.23
N VAL A 43 -17.62 3.89 10.95
CA VAL A 43 -18.43 5.11 11.04
C VAL A 43 -18.44 5.65 12.48
N ASP A 44 -18.67 4.78 13.45
CA ASP A 44 -18.70 5.15 14.87
C ASP A 44 -17.34 5.74 15.31
N ALA A 45 -16.24 5.06 14.99
CA ALA A 45 -14.91 5.54 15.32
C ALA A 45 -14.56 6.89 14.65
N VAL A 46 -15.00 7.11 13.42
CA VAL A 46 -14.82 8.38 12.69
C VAL A 46 -15.62 9.50 13.37
N GLN A 47 -16.90 9.25 13.69
CA GLN A 47 -17.80 10.24 14.27
C GLN A 47 -17.38 10.60 15.70
N GLU A 48 -17.04 9.63 16.53
CA GLU A 48 -16.54 9.84 17.90
C GLU A 48 -15.27 10.70 17.94
N ALA A 49 -14.39 10.53 16.95
CA ALA A 49 -13.20 11.36 16.79
C ALA A 49 -13.47 12.71 16.12
N GLY A 50 -14.73 13.06 15.84
CA GLY A 50 -15.13 14.34 15.23
C GLY A 50 -14.80 14.46 13.74
N GLY A 51 -14.69 13.34 13.04
CA GLY A 51 -14.54 13.24 11.58
C GLY A 51 -15.87 13.09 10.86
N GLU A 52 -15.81 13.10 9.54
CA GLU A 52 -16.94 12.88 8.64
C GLU A 52 -16.59 11.83 7.61
N VAL A 53 -17.43 10.80 7.45
CA VAL A 53 -17.31 9.83 6.36
C VAL A 53 -17.86 10.48 5.09
N ILE A 54 -17.00 10.69 4.11
CA ILE A 54 -17.36 11.36 2.84
C ILE A 54 -17.63 10.38 1.71
N ARG A 55 -17.23 9.11 1.86
CA ARG A 55 -17.47 8.07 0.82
C ARG A 55 -17.31 6.68 1.38
N HIS A 56 -18.18 5.75 0.97
CA HIS A 56 -18.00 4.32 1.07
C HIS A 56 -17.41 3.80 -0.25
N THR A 57 -16.42 2.92 -0.20
CA THR A 57 -15.72 2.36 -1.37
C THR A 57 -16.11 0.91 -1.68
N GLY A 58 -17.03 0.36 -0.91
CA GLY A 58 -17.52 -1.02 -1.02
C GLY A 58 -16.83 -1.97 -0.04
N ASP A 59 -15.54 -1.80 0.23
CA ASP A 59 -14.75 -2.57 1.20
C ASP A 59 -13.97 -1.67 2.17
N GLY A 60 -14.35 -0.41 2.27
CA GLY A 60 -13.78 0.56 3.17
C GLY A 60 -14.46 1.92 3.11
N VAL A 61 -13.92 2.88 3.85
CA VAL A 61 -14.42 4.25 3.92
C VAL A 61 -13.32 5.27 3.64
N ILE A 62 -13.75 6.44 3.15
CA ILE A 62 -12.95 7.64 3.09
C ILE A 62 -13.55 8.63 4.09
N ALA A 63 -12.75 9.05 5.05
CA ALA A 63 -13.17 10.03 6.04
C ALA A 63 -12.26 11.27 6.02
N VAL A 64 -12.82 12.41 6.42
CA VAL A 64 -12.13 13.69 6.49
C VAL A 64 -12.18 14.25 7.92
N PHE A 65 -11.07 14.86 8.33
CA PHE A 65 -10.86 15.45 9.65
C PHE A 65 -10.25 16.85 9.52
N ARG A 66 -10.37 17.63 10.58
CA ARG A 66 -9.74 18.94 10.70
C ARG A 66 -8.23 18.85 10.95
N GLY A 67 -7.73 17.73 11.51
CA GLY A 67 -6.32 17.53 11.81
C GLY A 67 -5.96 16.06 11.99
N ALA A 68 -4.65 15.76 11.89
CA ALA A 68 -4.14 14.40 11.89
C ALA A 68 -4.33 13.67 13.23
N ALA A 69 -4.30 14.38 14.36
CA ALA A 69 -4.52 13.80 15.67
C ALA A 69 -5.88 13.09 15.76
N MET A 70 -6.93 13.74 15.26
CA MET A 70 -8.29 13.19 15.24
C MET A 70 -8.37 11.95 14.31
N ALA A 71 -7.76 12.03 13.14
CA ALA A 71 -7.74 10.92 12.20
C ALA A 71 -6.99 9.69 12.72
N VAL A 72 -5.87 9.91 13.42
CA VAL A 72 -5.11 8.83 14.07
C VAL A 72 -5.92 8.21 15.22
N GLN A 73 -6.58 9.02 16.05
CA GLN A 73 -7.46 8.52 17.11
C GLN A 73 -8.59 7.67 16.55
N ALA A 74 -9.25 8.13 15.49
CA ALA A 74 -10.29 7.36 14.76
C ALA A 74 -9.74 6.03 14.25
N ALA A 75 -8.59 6.05 13.57
CA ALA A 75 -7.97 4.85 13.03
C ALA A 75 -7.61 3.82 14.13
N MET A 76 -7.08 4.28 15.27
CA MET A 76 -6.77 3.43 16.40
C MET A 76 -8.03 2.87 17.07
N ALA A 77 -9.08 3.68 17.24
CA ALA A 77 -10.36 3.23 17.77
C ALA A 77 -11.00 2.19 16.85
N ALA A 78 -10.99 2.45 15.53
CA ALA A 78 -11.49 1.53 14.52
C ALA A 78 -10.74 0.18 14.55
N GLN A 79 -9.41 0.18 14.62
CA GLN A 79 -8.62 -1.07 14.69
C GLN A 79 -8.96 -1.87 15.96
N ARG A 80 -9.13 -1.22 17.11
CA ARG A 80 -9.57 -1.89 18.35
C ARG A 80 -10.97 -2.48 18.19
N GLY A 81 -11.90 -1.68 17.67
CA GLY A 81 -13.27 -2.13 17.41
C GLY A 81 -13.31 -3.37 16.50
N LEU A 82 -12.59 -3.30 15.35
CA LEU A 82 -12.50 -4.40 14.40
C LEU A 82 -11.87 -5.67 15.01
N SER A 83 -10.85 -5.52 15.86
CA SER A 83 -10.19 -6.66 16.52
C SER A 83 -11.05 -7.32 17.60
N SER A 84 -11.97 -6.57 18.21
CA SER A 84 -12.90 -7.04 19.25
C SER A 84 -14.27 -7.48 18.71
N THR A 85 -14.54 -7.23 17.43
CA THR A 85 -15.79 -7.64 16.78
C THR A 85 -15.82 -9.14 16.60
N ASP A 86 -16.95 -9.76 16.99
CA ASP A 86 -17.26 -11.14 16.59
C ASP A 86 -17.71 -11.13 15.13
N TRP A 87 -17.08 -11.97 14.30
CA TRP A 87 -17.33 -12.05 12.86
C TRP A 87 -18.11 -13.32 12.50
N PRO A 88 -19.45 -13.32 12.62
CA PRO A 88 -20.23 -14.53 12.40
C PRO A 88 -20.16 -14.99 10.94
N GLY A 89 -19.71 -16.21 10.74
CA GLY A 89 -19.68 -16.86 9.43
C GLY A 89 -18.53 -16.46 8.51
N VAL A 90 -17.61 -15.58 8.93
CA VAL A 90 -16.42 -15.20 8.18
C VAL A 90 -15.16 -15.23 9.05
N GLU A 91 -13.98 -15.30 8.41
CA GLU A 91 -12.72 -15.02 9.12
C GLU A 91 -12.67 -13.54 9.57
N PRO A 92 -11.95 -13.21 10.68
CA PRO A 92 -11.82 -11.84 11.13
C PRO A 92 -11.33 -10.89 10.03
N LEU A 93 -12.10 -9.85 9.75
CA LEU A 93 -11.76 -8.86 8.73
C LEU A 93 -10.55 -8.03 9.17
N ARG A 94 -9.53 -8.00 8.33
CA ARG A 94 -8.32 -7.23 8.56
C ARG A 94 -8.33 -5.98 7.68
N VAL A 95 -8.38 -4.82 8.30
CA VAL A 95 -8.50 -3.53 7.60
C VAL A 95 -7.17 -2.80 7.62
N ARG A 96 -6.69 -2.38 6.45
CA ARG A 96 -5.54 -1.49 6.30
C ARG A 96 -6.00 -0.05 6.27
N MET A 97 -5.20 0.83 6.87
CA MET A 97 -5.57 2.24 7.03
C MET A 97 -4.41 3.17 6.68
N GLY A 98 -4.73 4.30 6.05
CA GLY A 98 -3.73 5.33 5.71
C GLY A 98 -4.23 6.73 6.04
N VAL A 99 -3.39 7.54 6.68
CA VAL A 99 -3.69 8.91 7.09
C VAL A 99 -2.74 9.89 6.42
N HIS A 100 -3.29 10.90 5.75
CA HIS A 100 -2.51 11.97 5.13
C HIS A 100 -3.16 13.35 5.33
N THR A 101 -2.33 14.36 5.53
CA THR A 101 -2.76 15.76 5.63
C THR A 101 -2.26 16.53 4.41
N GLY A 102 -3.17 17.19 3.71
CA GLY A 102 -2.83 17.96 2.51
C GLY A 102 -3.90 18.97 2.14
N ASP A 103 -3.60 19.78 1.13
CA ASP A 103 -4.48 20.81 0.63
C ASP A 103 -5.52 20.23 -0.34
N VAL A 104 -6.75 20.68 -0.18
CA VAL A 104 -7.88 20.29 -1.02
C VAL A 104 -8.72 21.49 -1.38
N VAL A 105 -9.44 21.36 -2.49
CA VAL A 105 -10.43 22.33 -2.95
C VAL A 105 -11.82 21.75 -2.70
N LEU A 106 -12.65 22.49 -1.99
CA LEU A 106 -14.05 22.15 -1.82
C LEU A 106 -14.86 22.73 -2.99
N ARG A 107 -15.51 21.85 -3.78
CA ARG A 107 -16.36 22.24 -4.91
C ARG A 107 -17.62 21.41 -4.90
N GLY A 108 -18.77 22.09 -4.87
CA GLY A 108 -20.08 21.41 -4.85
C GLY A 108 -20.31 20.53 -3.61
N GLY A 109 -19.63 20.80 -2.49
CA GLY A 109 -19.68 19.96 -1.29
C GLY A 109 -18.71 18.79 -1.28
N GLU A 110 -17.98 18.56 -2.39
CA GLU A 110 -17.00 17.47 -2.51
C GLU A 110 -15.57 17.97 -2.38
N HIS A 111 -14.73 17.15 -1.74
CA HIS A 111 -13.30 17.40 -1.63
C HIS A 111 -12.58 16.91 -2.89
N HIS A 112 -11.82 17.81 -3.53
CA HIS A 112 -11.02 17.53 -4.72
C HIS A 112 -9.56 17.88 -4.47
N GLY A 113 -8.65 17.08 -4.99
CA GLY A 113 -7.24 17.40 -4.93
C GLY A 113 -6.33 16.18 -4.85
N TRP A 114 -5.05 16.50 -4.90
CA TRP A 114 -4.00 15.48 -4.89
C TRP A 114 -3.92 14.70 -3.56
N ALA A 115 -4.32 15.33 -2.44
CA ALA A 115 -4.28 14.71 -1.12
C ALA A 115 -5.11 13.42 -1.02
N LEU A 116 -6.29 13.34 -1.68
CA LEU A 116 -7.10 12.13 -1.71
C LEU A 116 -6.38 11.00 -2.46
N ASN A 117 -5.85 11.31 -3.66
CA ASN A 117 -5.12 10.33 -4.46
C ASN A 117 -3.85 9.84 -3.74
N PHE A 118 -3.17 10.74 -3.04
CA PHE A 118 -2.01 10.39 -2.24
C PHE A 118 -2.37 9.46 -1.08
N THR A 119 -3.45 9.77 -0.34
CA THR A 119 -3.92 8.94 0.77
C THR A 119 -4.30 7.54 0.29
N SER A 120 -4.94 7.42 -0.88
CA SER A 120 -5.26 6.14 -1.51
C SER A 120 -4.01 5.30 -1.81
N ARG A 121 -2.90 5.92 -2.22
CA ARG A 121 -1.64 5.22 -2.46
C ARG A 121 -0.89 4.88 -1.19
N LEU A 122 -0.98 5.75 -0.19
CA LEU A 122 -0.33 5.55 1.10
C LEU A 122 -0.94 4.35 1.84
N HIS A 123 -2.29 4.26 1.93
CA HIS A 123 -2.94 3.15 2.63
C HIS A 123 -2.63 1.79 1.99
N ALA A 124 -2.42 1.75 0.67
CA ALA A 124 -2.05 0.54 -0.05
C ALA A 124 -0.69 -0.05 0.35
N LEU A 125 0.18 0.73 1.02
CA LEU A 125 1.43 0.23 1.61
C LEU A 125 1.19 -0.63 2.85
N ALA A 126 0.08 -0.46 3.54
CA ALA A 126 -0.23 -1.16 4.77
C ALA A 126 -0.71 -2.59 4.51
N HIS A 127 -0.46 -3.49 5.46
CA HIS A 127 -1.15 -4.77 5.58
C HIS A 127 -2.41 -4.62 6.43
N GLY A 128 -3.31 -5.58 6.36
CA GLY A 128 -4.50 -5.62 7.21
C GLY A 128 -4.14 -5.55 8.69
N GLY A 129 -4.84 -4.69 9.44
CA GLY A 129 -4.54 -4.36 10.83
C GLY A 129 -3.52 -3.24 11.01
N GLN A 130 -2.86 -2.76 9.94
CA GLN A 130 -1.88 -1.67 10.04
C GLN A 130 -2.52 -0.29 9.80
N VAL A 131 -2.01 0.70 10.55
CA VAL A 131 -2.26 2.12 10.31
C VAL A 131 -0.94 2.78 9.92
N VAL A 132 -0.91 3.45 8.77
CA VAL A 132 0.25 4.21 8.30
C VAL A 132 -0.08 5.67 8.13
N ILE A 133 0.86 6.55 8.44
CA ILE A 133 0.69 7.98 8.22
C ILE A 133 1.84 8.57 7.42
N SER A 134 1.55 9.61 6.66
CA SER A 134 2.56 10.36 5.91
C SER A 134 3.36 11.30 6.82
N GLY A 135 4.55 11.71 6.38
CA GLY A 135 5.33 12.76 7.05
C GLY A 135 4.57 14.07 7.24
N ALA A 136 3.67 14.42 6.30
CA ALA A 136 2.80 15.60 6.42
C ALA A 136 1.78 15.46 7.56
N ALA A 137 1.16 14.28 7.71
CA ALA A 137 0.26 13.99 8.83
C ALA A 137 1.03 13.92 10.16
N MET A 138 2.23 13.33 10.17
CA MET A 138 3.09 13.30 11.36
C MET A 138 3.46 14.72 11.83
N SER A 139 3.79 15.62 10.89
CA SER A 139 4.06 17.02 11.21
C SER A 139 2.83 17.75 11.79
N ASP A 140 1.63 17.39 11.34
CA ASP A 140 0.37 17.95 11.82
C ASP A 140 -0.02 17.42 13.23
N VAL A 141 0.34 16.18 13.56
CA VAL A 141 0.23 15.64 14.94
C VAL A 141 1.11 16.42 15.91
N GLY A 142 2.28 16.87 15.43
CA GLY A 142 3.23 17.65 16.20
C GLY A 142 4.14 16.82 17.11
N HIS A 143 5.06 17.52 17.79
CA HIS A 143 6.11 16.89 18.61
C HIS A 143 5.61 16.30 19.94
N THR A 144 4.43 16.70 20.40
CA THR A 144 3.84 16.21 21.65
C THR A 144 3.27 14.80 21.51
N GLY A 145 3.08 14.33 20.25
CA GLY A 145 2.49 13.03 19.99
C GLY A 145 1.04 12.92 20.46
N LEU A 146 0.58 11.70 20.61
CA LEU A 146 -0.75 11.36 21.13
C LEU A 146 -0.59 10.39 22.31
N PRO A 147 -1.29 10.61 23.44
CA PRO A 147 -1.24 9.68 24.56
C PRO A 147 -1.59 8.25 24.15
N GLY A 148 -0.74 7.30 24.54
CA GLY A 148 -0.94 5.88 24.23
C GLY A 148 -0.72 5.48 22.76
N VAL A 149 -0.16 6.38 21.94
CA VAL A 149 0.17 6.12 20.54
C VAL A 149 1.68 6.23 20.33
N GLU A 150 2.26 5.21 19.73
CA GLU A 150 3.64 5.18 19.29
C GLU A 150 3.72 5.38 17.79
N PHE A 151 4.60 6.27 17.33
CA PHE A 151 4.88 6.50 15.91
C PHE A 151 6.23 5.89 15.55
N ILE A 152 6.21 4.87 14.70
CA ILE A 152 7.39 4.12 14.27
C ILE A 152 7.85 4.66 12.91
N ASP A 153 9.06 5.20 12.82
CA ASP A 153 9.61 5.65 11.53
C ASP A 153 9.95 4.45 10.64
N LEU A 154 9.20 4.31 9.56
CA LEU A 154 9.36 3.24 8.59
C LEU A 154 10.29 3.62 7.42
N GLY A 155 10.82 4.85 7.44
CA GLY A 155 11.74 5.34 6.43
C GLY A 155 11.06 5.94 5.19
N LEU A 156 11.81 5.95 4.08
CA LEU A 156 11.37 6.52 2.80
C LEU A 156 10.79 5.43 1.91
N HIS A 157 9.61 5.69 1.35
CA HIS A 157 8.88 4.79 0.46
C HIS A 157 8.49 5.50 -0.83
N HIS A 158 8.58 4.78 -1.95
CA HIS A 158 8.06 5.25 -3.23
C HIS A 158 6.58 4.89 -3.32
N LEU A 159 5.75 5.87 -3.61
CA LEU A 159 4.36 5.66 -4.01
C LEU A 159 4.23 5.72 -5.52
N ARG A 160 3.30 4.96 -6.07
CA ARG A 160 2.99 5.01 -7.51
C ARG A 160 2.63 6.45 -7.92
N ASP A 161 3.17 6.91 -9.05
CA ASP A 161 2.96 8.27 -9.61
C ASP A 161 3.29 9.43 -8.66
N VAL A 162 4.12 9.21 -7.65
CA VAL A 162 4.71 10.23 -6.79
C VAL A 162 6.19 10.30 -7.10
N ALA A 163 6.65 11.44 -7.59
CA ALA A 163 8.02 11.59 -8.11
C ALA A 163 9.11 11.37 -7.05
N GLU A 164 8.85 11.82 -5.81
CA GLU A 164 9.81 11.73 -4.72
C GLU A 164 9.40 10.70 -3.68
N PRO A 165 10.38 9.99 -3.08
CA PRO A 165 10.08 9.09 -1.97
C PRO A 165 9.55 9.88 -0.78
N ILE A 166 8.56 9.35 -0.11
CA ILE A 166 7.91 9.95 1.05
C ILE A 166 8.31 9.24 2.34
N ARG A 167 8.41 9.99 3.42
CA ARG A 167 8.57 9.40 4.75
C ARG A 167 7.24 8.90 5.26
N VAL A 168 7.24 7.65 5.71
CA VAL A 168 6.05 6.96 6.23
C VAL A 168 6.31 6.56 7.67
N TYR A 169 5.29 6.68 8.50
CA TYR A 169 5.31 6.24 9.89
C TYR A 169 4.21 5.21 10.10
N GLY A 170 4.51 4.18 10.87
CA GLY A 170 3.54 3.25 11.42
C GLY A 170 2.95 3.80 12.69
N VAL A 171 1.69 3.47 12.96
CA VAL A 171 1.01 3.84 14.21
C VAL A 171 0.75 2.56 15.00
N ALA A 172 1.26 2.51 16.22
CA ALA A 172 1.10 1.39 17.15
C ALA A 172 0.57 1.89 18.50
N GLY A 173 0.03 0.98 19.31
CA GLY A 173 -0.46 1.29 20.64
C GLY A 173 -1.08 0.07 21.31
N PRO A 174 -1.53 0.20 22.56
CA PRO A 174 -2.18 -0.89 23.28
C PRO A 174 -3.34 -1.48 22.45
N GLU A 175 -3.39 -2.80 22.36
CA GLU A 175 -4.42 -3.57 21.62
C GLU A 175 -4.43 -3.35 20.11
N VAL A 176 -3.56 -2.49 19.56
CA VAL A 176 -3.40 -2.27 18.13
C VAL A 176 -1.93 -2.45 17.78
N MET A 177 -1.62 -3.59 17.17
CA MET A 177 -0.33 -3.92 16.57
C MET A 177 0.91 -3.62 17.47
N GLU A 178 1.28 -4.58 18.30
CA GLU A 178 2.50 -4.51 19.11
C GLU A 178 3.80 -4.57 18.28
N ARG A 179 3.75 -5.11 17.06
CA ARG A 179 4.90 -5.21 16.16
C ARG A 179 4.50 -4.85 14.74
N PHE A 180 5.17 -3.86 14.17
CA PHE A 180 4.98 -3.46 12.78
C PHE A 180 5.77 -4.39 11.86
N GLU A 181 5.07 -5.28 11.16
CA GLU A 181 5.65 -6.02 10.03
C GLU A 181 5.94 -5.04 8.88
N GLY A 182 6.97 -5.32 8.08
CA GLY A 182 7.35 -4.41 6.99
C GLY A 182 6.20 -4.12 6.04
N LEU A 183 6.13 -2.89 5.52
CA LEU A 183 5.11 -2.44 4.60
C LEU A 183 5.11 -3.23 3.27
N ARG A 184 3.97 -3.23 2.59
CA ARG A 184 3.83 -3.62 1.18
C ARG A 184 4.52 -2.59 0.27
N SER A 185 5.79 -2.37 0.45
CA SER A 185 6.51 -1.38 -0.33
C SER A 185 7.02 -1.98 -1.63
N THR A 186 6.73 -1.32 -2.74
CA THR A 186 7.39 -1.58 -4.02
C THR A 186 8.91 -1.40 -3.93
N ALA A 187 9.40 -0.59 -2.98
CA ALA A 187 10.83 -0.40 -2.73
C ALA A 187 11.53 -1.68 -2.21
N ARG A 188 10.84 -2.54 -1.44
CA ARG A 188 11.42 -3.81 -0.96
C ARG A 188 11.52 -4.84 -2.09
N ARG A 189 10.62 -4.80 -3.08
CA ARG A 189 10.67 -5.67 -4.27
C ARG A 189 11.61 -5.14 -5.36
N ALA A 190 11.72 -3.81 -5.52
CA ALA A 190 12.74 -3.21 -6.39
C ALA A 190 14.18 -3.52 -5.91
N ALA A 191 14.39 -3.76 -4.61
CA ALA A 191 15.66 -4.20 -4.06
C ALA A 191 16.02 -5.65 -4.39
N SER A 192 15.09 -6.46 -4.91
CA SER A 192 15.34 -7.86 -5.28
C SER A 192 16.02 -8.02 -6.65
N VAL A 193 16.07 -6.96 -7.45
CA VAL A 193 16.85 -6.94 -8.70
C VAL A 193 18.22 -6.35 -8.44
N PRO A 194 19.31 -7.13 -8.51
CA PRO A 194 20.66 -6.63 -8.28
C PRO A 194 20.99 -5.47 -9.22
N ARG A 195 21.43 -4.34 -8.67
CA ARG A 195 21.97 -3.24 -9.47
C ARG A 195 23.45 -3.49 -9.73
N PRO A 196 23.86 -3.79 -10.97
CA PRO A 196 25.24 -3.97 -11.29
C PRO A 196 26.03 -2.69 -11.08
N ARG A 197 27.21 -2.78 -10.47
CA ARG A 197 28.08 -1.63 -10.17
C ARG A 197 28.79 -1.05 -11.40
N THR A 198 28.73 -1.74 -12.54
CA THR A 198 29.37 -1.31 -13.78
C THR A 198 28.34 -0.63 -14.72
N SER A 199 28.79 0.35 -15.49
CA SER A 199 27.95 1.00 -16.49
C SER A 199 27.46 0.03 -17.54
N PHE A 200 26.21 0.20 -18.00
CA PHE A 200 25.69 -0.52 -19.15
C PHE A 200 26.02 0.27 -20.42
N ILE A 201 26.95 -0.23 -21.20
CA ILE A 201 27.44 0.44 -22.41
C ILE A 201 26.93 -0.30 -23.65
N GLY A 202 26.33 0.44 -24.56
CA GLY A 202 25.75 -0.11 -25.79
C GLY A 202 24.44 -0.88 -25.55
N ARG A 203 23.95 -1.56 -26.58
CA ARG A 203 22.76 -2.45 -26.56
C ARG A 203 21.45 -1.78 -26.09
N VAL A 204 21.36 -0.45 -26.18
CA VAL A 204 20.12 0.28 -25.84
C VAL A 204 18.94 -0.21 -26.69
N ARG A 205 19.21 -0.48 -27.97
CA ARG A 205 18.20 -1.04 -28.90
C ARG A 205 17.70 -2.43 -28.48
N ASP A 206 18.57 -3.25 -27.88
CA ASP A 206 18.16 -4.57 -27.38
C ASP A 206 17.25 -4.42 -26.16
N VAL A 207 17.52 -3.46 -25.27
CA VAL A 207 16.64 -3.12 -24.15
C VAL A 207 15.27 -2.65 -24.67
N ASP A 208 15.26 -1.68 -25.60
CA ASP A 208 14.03 -1.14 -26.20
C ASP A 208 13.20 -2.26 -26.84
N ARG A 209 13.85 -3.19 -27.55
CA ARG A 209 13.19 -4.32 -28.17
C ARG A 209 12.56 -5.26 -27.14
N VAL A 210 13.27 -5.63 -26.08
CA VAL A 210 12.73 -6.52 -25.05
C VAL A 210 11.57 -5.84 -24.28
N VAL A 211 11.65 -4.54 -24.02
CA VAL A 211 10.54 -3.76 -23.41
C VAL A 211 9.31 -3.81 -24.33
N ALA A 212 9.47 -3.54 -25.62
CA ALA A 212 8.36 -3.59 -26.58
C ALA A 212 7.75 -4.99 -26.73
N GLU A 213 8.53 -6.06 -26.55
CA GLU A 213 8.00 -7.43 -26.53
C GLU A 213 7.23 -7.73 -25.23
N LEU A 214 7.66 -7.18 -24.09
CA LEU A 214 6.95 -7.31 -22.80
C LEU A 214 5.58 -6.61 -22.81
N ASP A 215 5.42 -5.55 -23.60
CA ASP A 215 4.12 -4.88 -23.77
C ASP A 215 3.11 -5.75 -24.54
N ARG A 216 3.59 -6.72 -25.33
CA ARG A 216 2.78 -7.55 -26.22
C ARG A 216 2.61 -8.99 -25.72
N HIS A 217 3.54 -9.47 -24.90
CA HIS A 217 3.63 -10.86 -24.48
C HIS A 217 3.80 -11.01 -22.97
N GLN A 218 3.12 -11.98 -22.39
CA GLN A 218 3.24 -12.29 -20.97
C GLN A 218 4.59 -12.94 -20.60
N VAL A 219 5.25 -13.56 -21.57
CA VAL A 219 6.56 -14.23 -21.38
C VAL A 219 7.48 -13.85 -22.53
N VAL A 220 8.67 -13.35 -22.18
CA VAL A 220 9.74 -13.04 -23.14
C VAL A 220 11.00 -13.80 -22.74
N THR A 221 11.58 -14.57 -23.66
CA THR A 221 12.81 -15.33 -23.42
C THR A 221 13.99 -14.69 -24.13
N VAL A 222 15.05 -14.35 -23.37
CA VAL A 222 16.32 -13.87 -23.89
C VAL A 222 17.27 -15.05 -24.08
N ALA A 223 17.50 -15.47 -25.32
CA ALA A 223 18.39 -16.57 -25.64
C ALA A 223 19.73 -16.07 -26.24
N GLY A 224 20.80 -16.87 -26.10
CA GLY A 224 22.13 -16.57 -26.64
C GLY A 224 23.23 -17.38 -25.99
N ILE A 225 24.44 -17.32 -26.53
CA ILE A 225 25.62 -18.02 -26.03
C ILE A 225 26.04 -17.56 -24.63
N GLY A 226 26.79 -18.41 -23.90
CA GLY A 226 27.33 -18.07 -22.57
C GLY A 226 28.15 -16.76 -22.63
N GLY A 227 28.08 -15.94 -21.58
CA GLY A 227 28.87 -14.71 -21.49
C GLY A 227 28.42 -13.51 -22.33
N ILE A 228 27.43 -13.65 -23.23
CA ILE A 228 26.96 -12.55 -24.10
C ILE A 228 26.22 -11.42 -23.35
N GLY A 229 26.02 -11.54 -22.06
CA GLY A 229 25.37 -10.51 -21.24
C GLY A 229 23.85 -10.60 -21.15
N LYS A 230 23.25 -11.79 -21.32
CA LYS A 230 21.79 -12.00 -21.16
C LYS A 230 21.26 -11.52 -19.83
N THR A 231 21.89 -11.97 -18.73
CA THR A 231 21.51 -11.56 -17.37
C THR A 231 21.64 -10.05 -17.19
N ARG A 232 22.71 -9.46 -17.74
CA ARG A 232 22.91 -8.01 -17.67
C ARG A 232 21.81 -7.24 -18.41
N LEU A 233 21.42 -7.73 -19.60
CA LEU A 233 20.32 -7.16 -20.38
C LEU A 233 19.00 -7.28 -19.60
N SER A 234 18.70 -8.44 -19.02
CA SER A 234 17.49 -8.64 -18.24
C SER A 234 17.42 -7.74 -17.00
N LEU A 235 18.55 -7.50 -16.33
CA LEU A 235 18.62 -6.56 -15.19
C LEU A 235 18.35 -5.12 -15.63
N GLU A 236 18.85 -4.71 -16.79
CA GLU A 236 18.63 -3.37 -17.33
C GLU A 236 17.16 -3.17 -17.76
N VAL A 237 16.58 -4.18 -18.41
CA VAL A 237 15.13 -4.19 -18.72
C VAL A 237 14.31 -4.11 -17.43
N ALA A 238 14.61 -4.94 -16.43
CA ALA A 238 13.90 -4.95 -15.15
C ALA A 238 13.97 -3.58 -14.45
N ALA A 239 15.13 -2.93 -14.47
CA ALA A 239 15.30 -1.59 -13.91
C ALA A 239 14.45 -0.54 -14.64
N ARG A 240 14.31 -0.69 -15.99
CA ARG A 240 13.56 0.25 -16.82
C ARG A 240 12.05 0.10 -16.71
N VAL A 241 11.55 -1.15 -16.64
CA VAL A 241 10.11 -1.43 -16.57
C VAL A 241 9.58 -1.55 -15.15
N GLY A 242 10.46 -1.61 -14.14
CA GLY A 242 10.07 -1.90 -12.76
C GLY A 242 9.00 -0.96 -12.19
N ALA A 243 8.98 0.29 -12.61
CA ALA A 243 7.96 1.26 -12.21
C ALA A 243 6.57 1.02 -12.85
N ALA A 244 6.49 0.22 -13.91
CA ALA A 244 5.23 -0.10 -14.59
C ALA A 244 4.49 -1.29 -13.95
N PHE A 245 5.15 -2.02 -13.02
CA PHE A 245 4.57 -3.16 -12.33
C PHE A 245 4.25 -2.77 -10.88
N ASP A 246 2.98 -2.82 -10.50
CA ASP A 246 2.49 -2.43 -9.17
C ASP A 246 3.14 -3.23 -8.03
N ASP A 247 3.40 -4.52 -8.27
CA ASP A 247 4.06 -5.44 -7.34
C ASP A 247 5.60 -5.46 -7.49
N GLY A 248 6.16 -4.61 -8.35
CA GLY A 248 7.57 -4.54 -8.63
C GLY A 248 8.08 -5.71 -9.49
N VAL A 249 9.41 -5.86 -9.56
CA VAL A 249 10.08 -6.90 -10.34
C VAL A 249 10.98 -7.72 -9.43
N VAL A 250 10.90 -9.03 -9.54
CA VAL A 250 11.69 -9.98 -8.74
C VAL A 250 12.61 -10.76 -9.67
N MET A 251 13.87 -10.90 -9.28
CA MET A 251 14.81 -11.79 -9.94
C MET A 251 14.95 -13.10 -9.14
N THR A 252 14.74 -14.21 -9.83
CA THR A 252 15.02 -15.55 -9.27
C THR A 252 16.13 -16.22 -10.06
N GLU A 253 17.23 -16.55 -9.38
CA GLU A 253 18.33 -17.26 -10.00
C GLU A 253 18.05 -18.78 -9.95
N LEU A 254 17.92 -19.39 -11.13
CA LEU A 254 17.58 -20.80 -11.27
C LEU A 254 18.79 -21.66 -11.68
N ALA A 255 19.98 -21.06 -11.78
CA ALA A 255 21.21 -21.80 -12.07
C ALA A 255 21.50 -22.79 -10.93
N GLY A 256 21.58 -24.08 -11.27
CA GLY A 256 21.80 -25.14 -10.28
C GLY A 256 20.55 -25.59 -9.49
N VAL A 257 19.38 -25.04 -9.77
CA VAL A 257 18.12 -25.45 -9.14
C VAL A 257 17.51 -26.62 -9.91
N SER A 258 17.18 -27.72 -9.23
CA SER A 258 16.49 -28.84 -9.87
C SER A 258 15.05 -28.50 -10.25
N PRO A 259 14.44 -29.14 -11.25
CA PRO A 259 13.06 -28.88 -11.66
C PRO A 259 12.04 -28.94 -10.50
N ALA A 260 12.22 -29.89 -9.58
CA ALA A 260 11.36 -30.06 -8.42
C ALA A 260 11.46 -28.90 -7.41
N GLN A 261 12.56 -28.14 -7.42
CA GLN A 261 12.84 -27.05 -6.49
C GLN A 261 12.49 -25.65 -7.07
N VAL A 262 12.17 -25.56 -8.38
CA VAL A 262 11.87 -24.27 -9.03
C VAL A 262 10.72 -23.53 -8.33
N GLY A 263 9.63 -24.25 -8.00
CA GLY A 263 8.48 -23.64 -7.30
C GLY A 263 8.86 -23.05 -5.93
N ALA A 264 9.73 -23.76 -5.17
CA ALA A 264 10.20 -23.27 -3.87
C ALA A 264 11.15 -22.06 -4.03
N ALA A 265 12.02 -22.06 -5.04
CA ALA A 265 12.91 -20.93 -5.35
C ALA A 265 12.11 -19.68 -5.73
N LEU A 266 11.08 -19.82 -6.55
CA LEU A 266 10.17 -18.73 -6.92
C LEU A 266 9.40 -18.21 -5.70
N ALA A 267 8.80 -19.09 -4.90
CA ALA A 267 8.07 -18.72 -3.70
C ALA A 267 8.98 -17.93 -2.72
N LYS A 268 10.20 -18.39 -2.50
CA LYS A 268 11.20 -17.69 -1.67
C LYS A 268 11.53 -16.29 -2.22
N SER A 269 11.76 -16.18 -3.53
CA SER A 269 12.07 -14.88 -4.15
C SER A 269 10.88 -13.91 -4.11
N LEU A 270 9.66 -14.45 -4.18
CA LEU A 270 8.41 -13.68 -4.08
C LEU A 270 8.01 -13.37 -2.63
N GLY A 271 8.72 -13.91 -1.63
CA GLY A 271 8.37 -13.75 -0.22
C GLY A 271 7.07 -14.49 0.17
N VAL A 272 6.69 -15.51 -0.62
CA VAL A 272 5.53 -16.37 -0.32
C VAL A 272 6.02 -17.51 0.56
N GLU A 273 5.80 -17.41 1.86
CA GLU A 273 6.04 -18.53 2.78
C GLU A 273 4.95 -19.60 2.59
N ARG A 274 5.36 -20.84 2.37
CA ARG A 274 4.46 -21.97 2.50
C ARG A 274 4.02 -22.05 3.97
N ARG A 275 2.79 -21.75 4.27
CA ARG A 275 2.18 -22.24 5.50
C ARG A 275 2.11 -23.78 5.36
N SER A 276 2.92 -24.46 6.16
CA SER A 276 2.84 -25.91 6.37
C SER A 276 1.56 -26.25 7.09
#